data_56320c350920781c46e0b894387a7540
#
_entry.id   56320c350920781c46e0b894387a7540
#
_cell.length_a   1.000
_cell.length_b   1.000
_cell.length_c   1.000
_cell.angle_alpha   90.00
_cell.angle_beta   90.00
_cell.angle_gamma   90.00
#
_symmetry.space_group_name_H-M   'P 1'
#
loop_
_entity.id
_entity.type
_entity.pdbx_description
1 polymer ?
#
loop_
_entity_poly.entity_id
_entity_poly.type
_entity_poly.pdbx_seq_one_letter_code
_entity_poly.pdbx_strand_id
1 'polypeptide(L)'
;MPQAVITDDMIASMAAKAGSVLRIDHSVNNELASRIAVTKFAGGIGDINPLWTDQDYAANSPYGAPLAPPSFIIGCFSGIQFGWPGLGSFHSQSRITFERPVYWGDVVQATCLYEGFDGPAPSSFAGRAVTDRFLNTYTNQRGERIAMVGWHVINFERGRALERRDARGPASTGGSGPAPVLPHPWTEDEVAEIEARVLAERPRGNRPRYWEDVRAGQALDVVTKGPIGMTDEIAFVAGGGTPIPRLKAHAAALHDYHAHPAWAFRDPVTSAREPIYSVHYNLQAARAMSVAFQYDVGFQRQCWQIHQLTHWAGDHAWIKEVQAEYRRFVYLSDVVQLRGTVTGTRIDDDGDHVADVRTEAVNQRDEVVMPGQAVIALPSRGAGLSPAARRARTQQSETHGAGTHQAGNQP
;
A
#
# COMPACT_ATOMS: atom_id res chain seq x y z
N MET A 1 -25.91 0.65 -10.57
CA MET A 1 -24.99 0.05 -11.54
C MET A 1 -25.58 -1.28 -11.99
N PRO A 2 -25.49 -1.69 -13.27
CA PRO A 2 -26.03 -2.98 -13.70
C PRO A 2 -25.31 -4.11 -12.94
N GLN A 3 -26.10 -5.09 -12.49
CA GLN A 3 -25.60 -6.30 -11.86
C GLN A 3 -25.20 -7.28 -12.98
N ALA A 4 -23.91 -7.55 -13.13
CA ALA A 4 -23.42 -8.47 -14.13
C ALA A 4 -23.08 -9.83 -13.51
N VAL A 5 -23.25 -10.87 -14.31
CA VAL A 5 -22.71 -12.21 -14.06
C VAL A 5 -21.48 -12.44 -14.94
N ILE A 6 -20.59 -13.31 -14.52
CA ILE A 6 -19.40 -13.67 -15.28
C ILE A 6 -19.85 -14.53 -16.48
N THR A 7 -19.58 -14.04 -17.69
CA THR A 7 -19.95 -14.73 -18.96
C THR A 7 -18.70 -15.27 -19.67
N ASP A 8 -18.91 -16.24 -20.57
CA ASP A 8 -17.82 -16.80 -21.40
C ASP A 8 -17.18 -15.75 -22.31
N ASP A 9 -17.96 -14.77 -22.80
CA ASP A 9 -17.44 -13.66 -23.60
C ASP A 9 -16.51 -12.75 -22.77
N MET A 10 -16.85 -12.49 -21.50
CA MET A 10 -15.95 -11.75 -20.59
C MET A 10 -14.66 -12.52 -20.38
N ILE A 11 -14.76 -13.83 -20.12
CA ILE A 11 -13.61 -14.71 -19.91
C ILE A 11 -12.70 -14.69 -21.16
N ALA A 12 -13.26 -14.90 -22.34
CA ALA A 12 -12.51 -14.87 -23.61
C ALA A 12 -11.85 -13.51 -23.85
N SER A 13 -12.59 -12.40 -23.61
CA SER A 13 -12.07 -11.04 -23.76
C SER A 13 -10.91 -10.75 -22.80
N MET A 14 -10.96 -11.23 -21.56
CA MET A 14 -9.88 -11.01 -20.59
C MET A 14 -8.70 -11.94 -20.85
N ALA A 15 -8.94 -13.19 -21.25
CA ALA A 15 -7.88 -14.12 -21.65
C ALA A 15 -7.03 -13.57 -22.81
N ALA A 16 -7.67 -12.94 -23.80
CA ALA A 16 -6.97 -12.31 -24.93
C ALA A 16 -6.07 -11.13 -24.53
N LYS A 17 -6.24 -10.56 -23.33
CA LYS A 17 -5.41 -9.46 -22.81
C LYS A 17 -4.26 -9.92 -21.92
N ALA A 18 -4.21 -11.21 -21.56
CA ALA A 18 -3.10 -11.76 -20.78
C ALA A 18 -1.76 -11.52 -21.48
N GLY A 19 -0.74 -11.12 -20.71
CA GLY A 19 0.56 -10.73 -21.23
C GLY A 19 0.63 -9.30 -21.79
N SER A 20 -0.44 -8.51 -21.71
CA SER A 20 -0.44 -7.12 -22.17
C SER A 20 0.08 -6.16 -21.09
N VAL A 21 0.86 -5.15 -21.53
CA VAL A 21 1.27 -4.04 -20.69
C VAL A 21 0.11 -3.03 -20.61
N LEU A 22 -0.25 -2.63 -19.39
CA LEU A 22 -1.28 -1.62 -19.17
C LEU A 22 -0.81 -0.25 -19.70
N ARG A 23 -1.74 0.48 -20.27
CA ARG A 23 -1.51 1.90 -20.57
C ARG A 23 -1.38 2.67 -19.26
N ILE A 24 -0.33 3.47 -19.13
CA ILE A 24 -0.15 4.39 -18.03
C ILE A 24 -0.97 5.67 -18.28
N ASP A 25 -1.68 6.12 -17.28
CA ASP A 25 -2.37 7.41 -17.33
C ASP A 25 -1.33 8.53 -17.18
N HIS A 26 -1.52 9.64 -17.89
CA HIS A 26 -0.67 10.82 -17.74
C HIS A 26 -0.89 11.56 -16.40
N SER A 27 -1.95 11.21 -15.67
CA SER A 27 -2.28 11.79 -14.37
C SER A 27 -1.70 10.94 -13.24
N VAL A 28 -0.37 10.75 -13.21
CA VAL A 28 0.31 10.07 -12.09
C VAL A 28 0.20 10.89 -10.81
N ASN A 29 0.13 10.23 -9.65
CA ASN A 29 0.09 10.93 -8.36
C ASN A 29 1.46 11.47 -7.97
N ASN A 30 2.49 10.62 -8.05
CA ASN A 30 3.88 10.96 -7.81
C ASN A 30 4.75 10.39 -8.94
N GLU A 31 5.76 11.13 -9.33
CA GLU A 31 6.77 10.74 -10.30
C GLU A 31 8.15 11.17 -9.80
N LEU A 32 8.28 12.46 -9.44
CA LEU A 32 9.49 13.01 -8.84
C LEU A 32 9.41 12.87 -7.31
N ALA A 33 10.37 12.17 -6.72
CA ALA A 33 10.54 12.08 -5.27
C ALA A 33 11.07 13.41 -4.71
N SER A 34 10.33 14.50 -4.91
CA SER A 34 10.68 15.80 -4.35
C SER A 34 10.52 15.81 -2.84
N ARG A 35 11.23 16.70 -2.15
CA ARG A 35 11.07 16.92 -0.70
C ARG A 35 9.60 17.04 -0.30
N ILE A 36 8.82 17.82 -1.05
CA ILE A 36 7.40 18.04 -0.72
C ILE A 36 6.58 16.78 -0.94
N ALA A 37 6.78 16.05 -2.04
CA ALA A 37 6.05 14.82 -2.33
C ALA A 37 6.34 13.75 -1.25
N VAL A 38 7.61 13.56 -0.91
CA VAL A 38 8.02 12.60 0.12
C VAL A 38 7.47 12.97 1.50
N THR A 39 7.57 14.27 1.89
CA THR A 39 7.05 14.74 3.19
C THR A 39 5.53 14.56 3.29
N LYS A 40 4.78 14.88 2.21
CA LYS A 40 3.33 14.67 2.18
C LYS A 40 2.97 13.20 2.25
N PHE A 41 3.71 12.34 1.54
CA PHE A 41 3.48 10.90 1.57
C PHE A 41 3.74 10.32 2.96
N ALA A 42 4.90 10.64 3.57
CA ALA A 42 5.24 10.21 4.93
C ALA A 42 4.17 10.66 5.95
N GLY A 43 3.73 11.94 5.86
CA GLY A 43 2.62 12.45 6.68
C GLY A 43 1.31 11.72 6.43
N GLY A 44 1.00 11.38 5.17
CA GLY A 44 -0.23 10.67 4.78
C GLY A 44 -0.30 9.21 5.26
N ILE A 45 0.84 8.58 5.55
CA ILE A 45 0.90 7.25 6.18
C ILE A 45 1.17 7.31 7.68
N GLY A 46 1.40 8.52 8.23
CA GLY A 46 1.72 8.75 9.63
C GLY A 46 3.10 8.21 10.03
N ASP A 47 4.09 8.26 9.13
CA ASP A 47 5.47 7.85 9.40
C ASP A 47 6.33 9.08 9.73
N ILE A 48 6.84 9.11 10.97
CA ILE A 48 7.60 10.22 11.53
C ILE A 48 9.12 10.00 11.52
N ASN A 49 9.63 8.98 10.80
CA ASN A 49 11.07 8.73 10.74
C ASN A 49 11.76 9.92 10.05
N PRO A 50 12.71 10.59 10.73
CA PRO A 50 13.42 11.75 10.19
C PRO A 50 14.25 11.43 8.93
N LEU A 51 14.54 10.17 8.64
CA LEU A 51 15.22 9.75 7.41
C LEU A 51 14.49 10.23 6.14
N TRP A 52 13.16 10.40 6.21
CA TRP A 52 12.32 10.84 5.09
C TRP A 52 12.23 12.36 4.94
N THR A 53 12.43 13.11 6.04
CA THR A 53 12.02 14.52 6.09
C THR A 53 13.11 15.49 6.57
N ASP A 54 14.15 14.99 7.23
CA ASP A 54 15.25 15.77 7.81
C ASP A 54 16.55 15.49 7.06
N GLN A 55 17.06 16.51 6.36
CA GLN A 55 18.25 16.39 5.52
C GLN A 55 19.53 16.20 6.34
N ASP A 56 19.63 16.86 7.50
CA ASP A 56 20.81 16.77 8.35
C ASP A 56 20.87 15.39 9.04
N TYR A 57 19.73 14.89 9.49
CA TYR A 57 19.63 13.54 10.01
C TYR A 57 20.01 12.51 8.94
N ALA A 58 19.45 12.62 7.76
CA ALA A 58 19.66 11.69 6.66
C ALA A 58 21.12 11.69 6.14
N ALA A 59 21.78 12.85 6.14
CA ALA A 59 23.20 12.95 5.80
C ALA A 59 24.11 12.13 6.74
N ASN A 60 23.68 11.95 8.00
CA ASN A 60 24.37 11.15 9.00
C ASN A 60 23.88 9.69 9.07
N SER A 61 22.95 9.30 8.21
CA SER A 61 22.45 7.93 8.08
C SER A 61 23.39 7.05 7.24
N PRO A 62 23.19 5.72 7.21
CA PRO A 62 23.92 4.84 6.30
C PRO A 62 23.80 5.21 4.82
N TYR A 63 22.75 5.94 4.45
CA TYR A 63 22.46 6.33 3.07
C TYR A 63 23.07 7.67 2.67
N GLY A 64 23.45 8.52 3.64
CA GLY A 64 24.14 9.79 3.40
C GLY A 64 23.28 10.89 2.75
N ALA A 65 21.98 10.61 2.51
CA ALA A 65 21.03 11.56 1.93
C ALA A 65 19.58 11.15 2.27
N PRO A 66 18.61 12.08 2.17
CA PRO A 66 17.22 11.79 2.39
C PRO A 66 16.65 10.79 1.38
N LEU A 67 15.83 9.88 1.90
CA LEU A 67 15.10 8.87 1.13
C LEU A 67 13.60 9.18 1.16
N ALA A 68 12.87 8.53 0.26
CA ALA A 68 11.45 8.30 0.43
C ALA A 68 11.21 7.03 1.27
N PRO A 69 10.10 6.94 2.03
CA PRO A 69 9.66 5.66 2.61
C PRO A 69 9.59 4.58 1.51
N PRO A 70 9.97 3.33 1.78
CA PRO A 70 9.95 2.29 0.74
C PRO A 70 8.59 2.15 0.03
N SER A 71 7.50 2.40 0.74
CA SER A 71 6.13 2.39 0.21
C SER A 71 5.79 3.54 -0.75
N PHE A 72 6.64 4.55 -0.88
CA PHE A 72 6.41 5.71 -1.77
C PHE A 72 6.15 5.31 -3.23
N ILE A 73 6.74 4.22 -3.70
CA ILE A 73 6.53 3.67 -5.05
C ILE A 73 5.05 3.38 -5.35
N ILE A 74 4.23 3.08 -4.33
CA ILE A 74 2.80 2.81 -4.50
C ILE A 74 2.09 4.03 -5.09
N GLY A 75 2.49 5.23 -4.72
CA GLY A 75 1.98 6.48 -5.27
C GLY A 75 2.51 6.86 -6.66
N CYS A 76 3.51 6.13 -7.15
CA CYS A 76 4.15 6.39 -8.46
C CYS A 76 3.53 5.56 -9.61
N PHE A 77 2.41 4.89 -9.37
CA PHE A 77 1.73 4.06 -10.35
C PHE A 77 0.37 4.63 -10.76
N SER A 78 0.05 4.50 -12.03
CA SER A 78 -1.18 5.03 -12.62
C SER A 78 -1.63 4.22 -13.85
N GLY A 79 -1.57 2.91 -13.76
CA GLY A 79 -2.02 2.03 -14.83
C GLY A 79 -3.54 2.01 -14.99
N ILE A 80 -4.02 2.09 -16.23
CA ILE A 80 -5.44 1.91 -16.56
C ILE A 80 -5.71 0.41 -16.63
N GLN A 81 -6.32 -0.12 -15.57
CA GLN A 81 -6.65 -1.52 -15.46
C GLN A 81 -7.69 -1.96 -16.49
N PHE A 82 -7.56 -3.18 -16.97
CA PHE A 82 -8.64 -3.85 -17.67
C PHE A 82 -9.78 -4.16 -16.68
N GLY A 83 -11.00 -3.83 -17.05
CA GLY A 83 -12.15 -4.05 -16.18
C GLY A 83 -12.98 -5.26 -16.61
N TRP A 84 -13.66 -5.85 -15.60
CA TRP A 84 -14.75 -6.80 -15.81
C TRP A 84 -16.06 -6.02 -15.72
N PRO A 85 -16.74 -5.75 -16.86
CA PRO A 85 -17.88 -4.82 -16.86
C PRO A 85 -18.99 -5.25 -15.89
N GLY A 86 -19.37 -4.34 -14.98
CA GLY A 86 -20.47 -4.56 -14.02
C GLY A 86 -20.13 -5.40 -12.80
N LEU A 87 -18.94 -6.02 -12.71
CA LEU A 87 -18.51 -6.75 -11.51
C LEU A 87 -18.07 -5.78 -10.39
N GLY A 88 -18.09 -6.26 -9.15
CA GLY A 88 -17.40 -5.63 -8.02
C GLY A 88 -15.93 -6.01 -8.04
N SER A 89 -15.08 -5.20 -7.39
CA SER A 89 -13.63 -5.42 -7.42
C SER A 89 -13.00 -5.03 -6.08
N PHE A 90 -12.16 -5.91 -5.52
CA PHE A 90 -11.37 -5.63 -4.31
C PHE A 90 -9.93 -6.09 -4.48
N HIS A 91 -9.01 -5.31 -3.96
CA HIS A 91 -7.62 -5.72 -3.79
C HIS A 91 -7.55 -6.84 -2.75
N SER A 92 -6.90 -7.95 -3.09
CA SER A 92 -6.90 -9.15 -2.23
C SER A 92 -5.55 -9.53 -1.68
N GLN A 93 -4.48 -9.23 -2.41
CA GLN A 93 -3.13 -9.61 -2.05
C GLN A 93 -2.12 -8.73 -2.77
N SER A 94 -0.96 -8.52 -2.12
CA SER A 94 0.21 -7.94 -2.78
C SER A 94 1.50 -8.48 -2.20
N ARG A 95 2.53 -8.55 -3.05
CA ARG A 95 3.92 -8.86 -2.71
C ARG A 95 4.81 -7.81 -3.33
N ILE A 96 5.65 -7.20 -2.52
CA ILE A 96 6.59 -6.15 -2.94
C ILE A 96 8.00 -6.64 -2.67
N THR A 97 8.88 -6.59 -3.69
CA THR A 97 10.31 -6.78 -3.55
C THR A 97 11.02 -5.46 -3.78
N PHE A 98 11.97 -5.12 -2.92
CA PHE A 98 12.71 -3.86 -2.97
C PHE A 98 14.17 -4.12 -3.33
N GLU A 99 14.67 -3.45 -4.36
CA GLU A 99 16.04 -3.61 -4.84
C GLU A 99 16.90 -2.37 -4.58
N ARG A 100 16.29 -1.18 -4.62
CA ARG A 100 16.99 0.09 -4.43
C ARG A 100 16.12 1.08 -3.65
N PRO A 101 16.75 1.96 -2.84
CA PRO A 101 16.04 3.09 -2.25
C PRO A 101 15.65 4.12 -3.33
N VAL A 102 14.66 4.92 -3.01
CA VAL A 102 14.30 6.13 -3.76
C VAL A 102 14.88 7.31 -3.00
N TYR A 103 15.80 8.04 -3.61
CA TYR A 103 16.39 9.26 -3.05
C TYR A 103 15.54 10.50 -3.41
N TRP A 104 15.64 11.54 -2.61
CA TRP A 104 15.12 12.83 -3.04
C TRP A 104 15.76 13.24 -4.37
N GLY A 105 14.91 13.64 -5.34
CA GLY A 105 15.31 13.98 -6.70
C GLY A 105 15.21 12.82 -7.70
N ASP A 106 15.01 11.59 -7.25
CA ASP A 106 14.78 10.49 -8.18
C ASP A 106 13.44 10.64 -8.90
N VAL A 107 13.43 10.29 -10.18
CA VAL A 107 12.22 10.15 -11.00
C VAL A 107 11.88 8.69 -11.11
N VAL A 108 10.70 8.32 -10.61
CA VAL A 108 10.21 6.94 -10.58
C VAL A 108 9.27 6.71 -11.75
N GLN A 109 9.60 5.75 -12.58
CA GLN A 109 8.77 5.29 -13.69
C GLN A 109 8.20 3.91 -13.38
N ALA A 110 6.94 3.67 -13.78
CA ALA A 110 6.27 2.41 -13.55
C ALA A 110 5.77 1.81 -14.87
N THR A 111 5.87 0.50 -14.97
CA THR A 111 5.15 -0.30 -15.97
C THR A 111 4.32 -1.35 -15.27
N CYS A 112 3.22 -1.81 -15.88
CA CYS A 112 2.39 -2.86 -15.32
C CYS A 112 2.06 -3.89 -16.37
N LEU A 113 2.41 -5.13 -16.11
CA LEU A 113 2.01 -6.29 -16.90
C LEU A 113 0.71 -6.87 -16.32
N TYR A 114 -0.29 -7.09 -17.15
CA TYR A 114 -1.43 -7.95 -16.82
C TYR A 114 -1.03 -9.41 -17.10
N GLU A 115 -0.78 -10.17 -16.03
CA GLU A 115 -0.35 -11.57 -16.19
C GLU A 115 -1.49 -12.52 -16.57
N GLY A 116 -2.75 -12.05 -16.41
CA GLY A 116 -3.95 -12.84 -16.64
C GLY A 116 -4.78 -12.98 -15.36
N PHE A 117 -5.64 -14.00 -15.31
CA PHE A 117 -6.54 -14.23 -14.18
C PHE A 117 -6.69 -15.72 -13.85
N ASP A 118 -7.14 -16.00 -12.63
CA ASP A 118 -7.54 -17.32 -12.16
C ASP A 118 -9.05 -17.39 -11.99
N GLY A 119 -9.63 -18.56 -12.24
CA GLY A 119 -11.06 -18.80 -12.12
C GLY A 119 -11.79 -18.80 -13.48
N PRO A 120 -13.14 -18.66 -13.49
CA PRO A 120 -14.02 -18.34 -12.36
C PRO A 120 -14.14 -19.50 -11.36
N ALA A 121 -14.16 -19.15 -10.07
CA ALA A 121 -14.29 -20.08 -8.99
C ALA A 121 -15.46 -19.68 -8.03
N PRO A 122 -16.06 -20.63 -7.28
CA PRO A 122 -17.01 -20.32 -6.23
C PRO A 122 -16.38 -19.38 -5.19
N SER A 123 -17.13 -18.37 -4.77
CA SER A 123 -16.72 -17.43 -3.71
C SER A 123 -17.72 -17.49 -2.56
N SER A 124 -17.23 -17.58 -1.33
CA SER A 124 -18.06 -17.51 -0.13
C SER A 124 -18.75 -16.16 0.03
N PHE A 125 -18.14 -15.10 -0.52
CA PHE A 125 -18.64 -13.74 -0.47
C PHE A 125 -19.71 -13.45 -1.54
N ALA A 126 -19.51 -13.88 -2.79
CA ALA A 126 -20.24 -13.33 -3.94
C ALA A 126 -20.74 -14.37 -4.96
N GLY A 127 -20.76 -15.64 -4.65
CA GLY A 127 -21.14 -16.70 -5.61
C GLY A 127 -19.99 -17.11 -6.50
N ARG A 128 -19.70 -16.37 -7.58
CA ARG A 128 -18.54 -16.60 -8.48
C ARG A 128 -17.62 -15.38 -8.47
N ALA A 129 -16.34 -15.65 -8.58
CA ALA A 129 -15.31 -14.62 -8.68
C ALA A 129 -14.17 -15.06 -9.61
N VAL A 130 -13.47 -14.10 -10.17
CA VAL A 130 -12.19 -14.25 -10.87
C VAL A 130 -11.15 -13.40 -10.16
N THR A 131 -9.89 -13.82 -10.21
CA THR A 131 -8.78 -13.09 -9.58
C THR A 131 -7.78 -12.67 -10.65
N ASP A 132 -7.73 -11.38 -10.96
CA ASP A 132 -6.71 -10.81 -11.84
C ASP A 132 -5.36 -10.75 -11.15
N ARG A 133 -4.29 -10.99 -11.93
CA ARG A 133 -2.91 -10.84 -11.48
C ARG A 133 -2.21 -9.78 -12.31
N PHE A 134 -1.48 -8.90 -11.59
CA PHE A 134 -0.71 -7.81 -12.18
C PHE A 134 0.69 -7.78 -11.59
N LEU A 135 1.67 -7.38 -12.40
CA LEU A 135 3.04 -7.16 -12.00
C LEU A 135 3.48 -5.76 -12.39
N ASN A 136 3.68 -4.89 -11.40
CA ASN A 136 4.28 -3.58 -11.59
C ASN A 136 5.79 -3.68 -11.45
N THR A 137 6.53 -3.02 -12.35
CA THR A 137 7.97 -2.82 -12.27
C THR A 137 8.24 -1.33 -12.17
N TYR A 138 9.03 -0.93 -11.17
CA TYR A 138 9.43 0.45 -10.93
C TYR A 138 10.90 0.62 -11.24
N THR A 139 11.25 1.65 -12.00
CA THR A 139 12.62 2.02 -12.34
C THR A 139 12.87 3.48 -12.02
N ASN A 140 14.14 3.85 -11.79
CA ASN A 140 14.53 5.24 -11.69
C ASN A 140 14.88 5.83 -13.07
N GLN A 141 15.27 7.10 -13.10
CA GLN A 141 15.66 7.84 -14.32
C GLN A 141 16.86 7.25 -15.06
N ARG A 142 17.60 6.33 -14.44
CA ARG A 142 18.74 5.61 -15.05
C ARG A 142 18.33 4.24 -15.61
N GLY A 143 17.04 3.89 -15.52
CA GLY A 143 16.53 2.56 -15.91
C GLY A 143 16.85 1.46 -14.91
N GLU A 144 17.37 1.80 -13.72
CA GLU A 144 17.66 0.82 -12.67
C GLU A 144 16.38 0.44 -11.94
N ARG A 145 16.18 -0.85 -11.72
CA ARG A 145 15.00 -1.35 -11.03
C ARG A 145 15.05 -1.00 -9.55
N ILE A 146 13.99 -0.35 -9.06
CA ILE A 146 13.77 0.06 -7.68
C ILE A 146 13.03 -1.06 -6.94
N ALA A 147 11.92 -1.51 -7.51
CA ALA A 147 11.04 -2.48 -6.89
C ALA A 147 10.14 -3.19 -7.90
N MET A 148 9.55 -4.30 -7.48
CA MET A 148 8.43 -4.94 -8.17
C MET A 148 7.27 -5.14 -7.20
N VAL A 149 6.04 -5.00 -7.71
CA VAL A 149 4.81 -5.23 -6.95
C VAL A 149 3.91 -6.19 -7.73
N GLY A 150 3.86 -7.44 -7.29
CA GLY A 150 2.83 -8.38 -7.71
C GLY A 150 1.56 -8.14 -6.88
N TRP A 151 0.40 -7.98 -7.53
CA TRP A 151 -0.84 -7.73 -6.81
C TRP A 151 -2.03 -8.36 -7.49
N HIS A 152 -3.02 -8.74 -6.67
CA HIS A 152 -4.19 -9.47 -7.11
C HIS A 152 -5.47 -8.69 -6.82
N VAL A 153 -6.43 -8.78 -7.74
CA VAL A 153 -7.73 -8.14 -7.64
C VAL A 153 -8.82 -9.20 -7.83
N ILE A 154 -9.66 -9.38 -6.81
CA ILE A 154 -10.84 -10.24 -6.91
C ILE A 154 -11.97 -9.43 -7.54
N ASN A 155 -12.49 -9.93 -8.66
CA ASN A 155 -13.69 -9.41 -9.32
C ASN A 155 -14.86 -10.38 -9.12
N PHE A 156 -16.03 -9.87 -8.70
CA PHE A 156 -17.14 -10.69 -8.22
C PHE A 156 -18.51 -10.18 -8.69
N GLU A 157 -19.49 -11.10 -8.72
CA GLU A 157 -20.88 -10.82 -9.12
C GLU A 157 -21.63 -10.05 -8.02
N ARG A 158 -21.82 -8.74 -8.18
CA ARG A 158 -22.40 -7.84 -7.16
C ARG A 158 -23.80 -8.24 -6.70
N GLY A 159 -24.68 -8.67 -7.62
CA GLY A 159 -26.06 -9.03 -7.29
C GLY A 159 -26.15 -10.13 -6.27
N ARG A 160 -25.36 -11.16 -6.44
CA ARG A 160 -25.30 -12.29 -5.52
C ARG A 160 -24.63 -11.96 -4.17
N ALA A 161 -23.71 -10.99 -4.17
CA ALA A 161 -23.15 -10.45 -2.94
C ALA A 161 -24.19 -9.69 -2.11
N LEU A 162 -25.05 -8.90 -2.78
CA LEU A 162 -26.19 -8.20 -2.15
C LEU A 162 -27.22 -9.18 -1.60
N GLU A 163 -27.66 -10.17 -2.40
CA GLU A 163 -28.61 -11.20 -1.97
C GLU A 163 -28.11 -11.96 -0.73
N ARG A 164 -26.82 -12.31 -0.69
CA ARG A 164 -26.21 -12.99 0.47
C ARG A 164 -26.11 -12.08 1.68
N ARG A 165 -25.81 -10.80 1.49
CA ARG A 165 -25.79 -9.82 2.58
C ARG A 165 -27.20 -9.68 3.18
N ASP A 166 -28.23 -9.52 2.33
CA ASP A 166 -29.60 -9.35 2.78
C ASP A 166 -30.14 -10.61 3.47
N ALA A 167 -29.73 -11.80 3.00
CA ALA A 167 -30.07 -13.06 3.65
C ALA A 167 -29.37 -13.31 5.00
N ARG A 168 -28.18 -12.71 5.21
CA ARG A 168 -27.34 -12.86 6.41
C ARG A 168 -27.43 -11.68 7.38
N GLY A 169 -28.11 -10.60 7.00
CA GLY A 169 -28.14 -9.32 7.71
C GLY A 169 -26.92 -8.43 7.36
N PRO A 170 -26.92 -7.15 7.76
CA PRO A 170 -25.95 -6.13 7.34
C PRO A 170 -24.50 -6.37 7.77
N ALA A 171 -24.20 -7.49 8.42
CA ALA A 171 -22.96 -7.71 9.16
C ALA A 171 -22.10 -8.87 8.72
N SER A 172 -22.44 -9.66 7.72
CA SER A 172 -21.61 -10.82 7.39
C SER A 172 -20.49 -10.48 6.41
N THR A 173 -19.40 -9.94 6.93
CA THR A 173 -18.08 -9.87 6.26
C THR A 173 -17.31 -11.20 6.40
N GLY A 174 -17.99 -12.35 6.34
CA GLY A 174 -17.33 -13.68 6.38
C GLY A 174 -16.90 -14.18 7.76
N GLY A 175 -17.24 -13.49 8.85
CA GLY A 175 -16.99 -13.93 10.22
C GLY A 175 -18.23 -14.54 10.88
N SER A 176 -18.04 -15.46 11.82
CA SER A 176 -19.12 -16.08 12.62
C SER A 176 -19.61 -15.23 13.80
N GLY A 177 -19.15 -13.97 13.91
CA GLY A 177 -19.49 -13.06 15.01
C GLY A 177 -20.66 -12.11 14.69
N PRO A 178 -21.15 -11.37 15.71
CA PRO A 178 -22.18 -10.35 15.52
C PRO A 178 -21.70 -9.23 14.61
N ALA A 179 -22.65 -8.52 14.00
CA ALA A 179 -22.37 -7.37 13.16
C ALA A 179 -21.60 -6.28 13.90
N PRO A 180 -20.51 -5.71 13.33
CA PRO A 180 -19.86 -4.58 13.96
C PRO A 180 -20.80 -3.38 14.00
N VAL A 181 -20.80 -2.64 15.11
CA VAL A 181 -21.44 -1.33 15.19
C VAL A 181 -20.54 -0.36 14.41
N LEU A 182 -21.12 0.34 13.42
CA LEU A 182 -20.39 1.24 12.52
C LEU A 182 -21.12 2.60 12.40
N PRO A 183 -20.43 3.73 12.63
CA PRO A 183 -19.04 3.83 13.11
C PRO A 183 -18.91 3.27 14.53
N HIS A 184 -17.70 2.83 14.92
CA HIS A 184 -17.42 2.36 16.28
C HIS A 184 -17.57 3.51 17.28
N PRO A 185 -18.36 3.35 18.36
CA PRO A 185 -18.62 4.44 19.32
C PRO A 185 -17.56 4.48 20.41
N TRP A 186 -16.41 5.10 20.11
CA TRP A 186 -15.35 5.32 21.12
C TRP A 186 -15.80 6.27 22.21
N THR A 187 -15.41 6.00 23.45
CA THR A 187 -15.46 6.96 24.55
C THR A 187 -14.25 7.89 24.52
N GLU A 188 -14.34 9.04 25.21
CA GLU A 188 -13.21 9.99 25.29
C GLU A 188 -11.98 9.36 25.97
N ASP A 189 -12.18 8.54 27.01
CA ASP A 189 -11.09 7.86 27.71
C ASP A 189 -10.38 6.84 26.80
N GLU A 190 -11.13 6.04 26.03
CA GLU A 190 -10.57 5.09 25.07
C GLU A 190 -9.77 5.81 23.98
N VAL A 191 -10.26 6.94 23.46
CA VAL A 191 -9.52 7.75 22.50
C VAL A 191 -8.24 8.29 23.11
N ALA A 192 -8.29 8.81 24.34
CA ALA A 192 -7.10 9.32 25.03
C ALA A 192 -6.04 8.21 25.22
N GLU A 193 -6.44 6.99 25.52
CA GLU A 193 -5.52 5.84 25.62
C GLU A 193 -4.90 5.48 24.26
N ILE A 194 -5.68 5.56 23.17
CA ILE A 194 -5.19 5.30 21.80
C ILE A 194 -4.17 6.38 21.41
N GLU A 195 -4.50 7.65 21.61
CA GLU A 195 -3.60 8.78 21.35
C GLU A 195 -2.30 8.67 22.13
N ALA A 196 -2.38 8.32 23.42
CA ALA A 196 -1.19 8.12 24.25
C ALA A 196 -0.27 7.01 23.69
N ARG A 197 -0.84 5.91 23.18
CA ARG A 197 -0.08 4.83 22.51
C ARG A 197 0.60 5.33 21.26
N VAL A 198 -0.14 6.02 20.37
CA VAL A 198 0.40 6.58 19.11
C VAL A 198 1.52 7.58 19.42
N LEU A 199 1.33 8.47 20.38
CA LEU A 199 2.32 9.47 20.76
C LEU A 199 3.55 8.87 21.47
N ALA A 200 3.45 7.67 22.01
CA ALA A 200 4.57 6.95 22.63
C ALA A 200 5.45 6.22 21.59
N GLU A 201 4.98 6.02 20.36
CA GLU A 201 5.75 5.36 19.32
C GLU A 201 7.02 6.12 18.97
N ARG A 202 8.12 5.41 18.79
CA ARG A 202 9.42 6.01 18.43
C ARG A 202 10.10 5.14 17.37
N PRO A 203 10.51 5.71 16.22
CA PRO A 203 11.35 4.99 15.27
C PRO A 203 12.66 4.59 15.93
N ARG A 204 13.16 3.43 15.60
CA ARG A 204 14.49 3.02 16.03
C ARG A 204 15.55 3.98 15.49
N GLY A 205 15.33 4.53 14.30
CA GLY A 205 16.19 5.51 13.65
C GLY A 205 17.58 4.96 13.39
N ASN A 206 18.60 5.80 13.53
CA ASN A 206 20.00 5.48 13.21
C ASN A 206 20.70 4.58 14.25
N ARG A 207 19.95 3.84 15.08
CA ARG A 207 20.50 2.84 16.01
C ARG A 207 20.45 1.46 15.34
N PRO A 208 21.61 0.80 15.02
CA PRO A 208 21.61 -0.48 14.34
C PRO A 208 20.85 -1.55 15.13
N ARG A 209 20.08 -2.39 14.46
CA ARG A 209 19.59 -3.66 14.98
C ARG A 209 20.44 -4.75 14.37
N TYR A 210 21.38 -5.28 15.16
CA TYR A 210 22.26 -6.31 14.65
C TYR A 210 21.56 -7.66 14.56
N TRP A 211 21.82 -8.38 13.47
CA TRP A 211 21.26 -9.69 13.21
C TRP A 211 21.51 -10.69 14.34
N GLU A 212 22.69 -10.62 14.98
CA GLU A 212 23.09 -11.50 16.07
C GLU A 212 22.23 -11.31 17.34
N ASP A 213 21.54 -10.17 17.48
CA ASP A 213 20.67 -9.87 18.62
C ASP A 213 19.20 -10.27 18.38
N VAL A 214 18.86 -10.67 17.16
CA VAL A 214 17.49 -11.02 16.78
C VAL A 214 17.26 -12.51 16.95
N ARG A 215 16.13 -12.88 17.52
CA ARG A 215 15.76 -14.27 17.82
C ARG A 215 14.35 -14.59 17.33
N ALA A 216 14.14 -15.85 16.89
CA ALA A 216 12.80 -16.37 16.64
C ALA A 216 11.92 -16.23 17.89
N GLY A 217 10.66 -15.88 17.70
CA GLY A 217 9.71 -15.58 18.76
C GLY A 217 9.75 -14.14 19.27
N GLN A 218 10.74 -13.32 18.89
CA GLN A 218 10.81 -11.92 19.27
C GLN A 218 9.66 -11.13 18.64
N ALA A 219 8.87 -10.42 19.47
CA ALA A 219 7.86 -9.49 18.99
C ALA A 219 8.49 -8.21 18.43
N LEU A 220 7.86 -7.66 17.40
CA LEU A 220 8.17 -6.32 16.90
C LEU A 220 7.46 -5.26 17.76
N ASP A 221 7.98 -4.03 17.71
CA ASP A 221 7.30 -2.88 18.26
C ASP A 221 5.94 -2.70 17.53
N VAL A 222 4.88 -2.45 18.30
CA VAL A 222 3.53 -2.26 17.74
C VAL A 222 3.42 -0.83 17.20
N VAL A 223 2.82 -0.69 16.02
CA VAL A 223 2.42 0.60 15.46
C VAL A 223 0.89 0.65 15.42
N THR A 224 0.31 1.73 15.93
CA THR A 224 -1.14 1.92 16.03
C THR A 224 -1.60 2.95 15.00
N LYS A 225 -2.70 2.68 14.32
CA LYS A 225 -3.36 3.59 13.38
C LYS A 225 -4.82 3.77 13.78
N GLY A 226 -5.25 5.01 13.86
CA GLY A 226 -6.65 5.36 14.19
C GLY A 226 -6.85 5.91 15.60
N PRO A 227 -8.13 6.18 15.98
CA PRO A 227 -9.33 5.88 15.20
C PRO A 227 -9.30 6.53 13.82
N ILE A 228 -9.45 5.71 12.77
CA ILE A 228 -9.28 6.17 11.38
C ILE A 228 -10.42 7.11 11.00
N GLY A 229 -10.07 8.35 10.66
CA GLY A 229 -11.00 9.37 10.21
C GLY A 229 -10.94 9.60 8.70
N MET A 230 -11.90 10.38 8.21
CA MET A 230 -11.90 10.83 6.81
C MET A 230 -10.62 11.66 6.51
N THR A 231 -10.10 12.38 7.49
CA THR A 231 -8.88 13.17 7.34
C THR A 231 -7.66 12.29 7.03
N ASP A 232 -7.60 11.08 7.59
CA ASP A 232 -6.49 10.13 7.32
C ASP A 232 -6.53 9.65 5.87
N GLU A 233 -7.73 9.38 5.33
CA GLU A 233 -7.93 9.04 3.93
C GLU A 233 -7.56 10.19 3.00
N ILE A 234 -7.98 11.42 3.33
CA ILE A 234 -7.64 12.63 2.56
C ILE A 234 -6.12 12.87 2.59
N ALA A 235 -5.48 12.73 3.75
CA ALA A 235 -4.04 12.91 3.90
C ALA A 235 -3.26 11.87 3.08
N PHE A 236 -3.70 10.61 3.08
CA PHE A 236 -3.11 9.56 2.25
C PHE A 236 -3.22 9.86 0.76
N VAL A 237 -4.40 10.24 0.29
CA VAL A 237 -4.64 10.62 -1.12
C VAL A 237 -3.86 11.87 -1.51
N ALA A 238 -3.87 12.91 -0.66
CA ALA A 238 -3.13 14.16 -0.90
C ALA A 238 -1.60 13.95 -0.90
N GLY A 239 -1.12 12.93 -0.18
CA GLY A 239 0.26 12.47 -0.24
C GLY A 239 0.61 11.66 -1.49
N GLY A 240 -0.38 11.36 -2.33
CA GLY A 240 -0.21 10.53 -3.52
C GLY A 240 -0.13 9.03 -3.20
N GLY A 241 -0.63 8.61 -2.03
CA GLY A 241 -0.56 7.21 -1.59
C GLY A 241 -1.46 6.23 -2.35
N THR A 242 -2.37 6.72 -3.16
CA THR A 242 -3.25 5.88 -3.97
C THR A 242 -2.68 5.61 -5.35
N PRO A 243 -2.78 4.38 -5.87
CA PRO A 243 -2.44 4.10 -7.26
C PRO A 243 -3.51 4.56 -8.26
N ILE A 244 -4.59 5.19 -7.81
CA ILE A 244 -5.70 5.64 -8.66
C ILE A 244 -5.70 7.17 -8.74
N PRO A 245 -5.12 7.79 -9.76
CA PRO A 245 -4.90 9.24 -9.85
C PRO A 245 -6.13 10.03 -10.33
N ARG A 246 -7.35 9.49 -10.23
CA ARG A 246 -8.53 10.06 -10.87
C ARG A 246 -9.36 10.96 -9.98
N LEU A 247 -8.77 11.46 -8.90
CA LEU A 247 -9.41 12.46 -8.03
C LEU A 247 -9.19 13.85 -8.62
N LYS A 248 -10.11 14.26 -9.49
CA LYS A 248 -10.16 15.57 -10.12
C LYS A 248 -11.45 16.26 -9.72
N ALA A 249 -11.55 17.56 -9.95
CA ALA A 249 -12.73 18.36 -9.64
C ALA A 249 -13.34 18.99 -10.88
N HIS A 250 -14.66 19.28 -10.81
CA HIS A 250 -15.40 20.06 -11.81
C HIS A 250 -15.21 19.58 -13.26
N ALA A 251 -14.82 20.47 -14.18
CA ALA A 251 -14.69 20.15 -15.59
C ALA A 251 -13.71 19.00 -15.84
N ALA A 252 -12.56 18.95 -15.14
CA ALA A 252 -11.57 17.91 -15.30
C ALA A 252 -12.14 16.52 -14.92
N ALA A 253 -12.90 16.43 -13.82
CA ALA A 253 -13.56 15.20 -13.41
C ALA A 253 -14.67 14.80 -14.38
N LEU A 254 -15.52 15.75 -14.81
CA LEU A 254 -16.64 15.46 -15.70
C LEU A 254 -16.18 15.00 -17.07
N HIS A 255 -15.08 15.56 -17.62
CA HIS A 255 -14.49 15.05 -18.86
C HIS A 255 -14.09 13.58 -18.74
N ASP A 256 -13.42 13.20 -17.64
CA ASP A 256 -13.05 11.80 -17.40
C ASP A 256 -14.30 10.89 -17.27
N TYR A 257 -15.31 11.32 -16.52
CA TYR A 257 -16.54 10.53 -16.28
C TYR A 257 -17.39 10.38 -17.54
N HIS A 258 -17.35 11.35 -18.47
CA HIS A 258 -18.01 11.23 -19.75
C HIS A 258 -17.23 10.31 -20.72
N ALA A 259 -15.91 10.40 -20.73
CA ALA A 259 -15.07 9.52 -21.54
C ALA A 259 -15.07 8.07 -20.99
N HIS A 260 -15.17 7.91 -19.67
CA HIS A 260 -15.10 6.63 -18.97
C HIS A 260 -16.22 6.49 -17.94
N PRO A 261 -17.46 6.23 -18.36
CA PRO A 261 -18.63 6.20 -17.45
C PRO A 261 -18.49 5.18 -16.30
N ALA A 262 -17.69 4.13 -16.48
CA ALA A 262 -17.42 3.13 -15.44
C ALA A 262 -16.56 3.65 -14.28
N TRP A 263 -15.92 4.80 -14.42
CA TRP A 263 -15.07 5.38 -13.36
C TRP A 263 -15.86 6.18 -12.31
N ALA A 264 -17.16 6.40 -12.57
CA ALA A 264 -18.01 7.15 -11.68
C ALA A 264 -19.31 6.41 -11.39
N PHE A 265 -19.90 6.74 -10.27
CA PHE A 265 -21.29 6.41 -9.98
C PHE A 265 -22.08 7.69 -9.76
N ARG A 266 -23.41 7.59 -9.80
CA ARG A 266 -24.28 8.70 -9.45
C ARG A 266 -24.75 8.52 -8.00
N ASP A 267 -24.41 9.50 -7.15
CA ASP A 267 -24.82 9.50 -5.75
C ASP A 267 -26.35 9.57 -5.68
N PRO A 268 -27.01 8.63 -4.97
CA PRO A 268 -28.48 8.58 -4.94
C PRO A 268 -29.11 9.72 -4.13
N VAL A 269 -28.34 10.42 -3.31
CA VAL A 269 -28.84 11.52 -2.46
C VAL A 269 -28.70 12.86 -3.18
N THR A 270 -27.52 13.13 -3.73
CA THR A 270 -27.19 14.43 -4.34
C THR A 270 -27.35 14.44 -5.85
N SER A 271 -27.47 13.27 -6.49
CA SER A 271 -27.40 13.07 -7.95
C SER A 271 -26.08 13.51 -8.59
N ALA A 272 -25.09 13.91 -7.81
CA ALA A 272 -23.76 14.23 -8.29
C ALA A 272 -23.05 12.98 -8.86
N ARG A 273 -22.15 13.20 -9.80
CA ARG A 273 -21.22 12.15 -10.23
C ARG A 273 -20.01 12.15 -9.32
N GLU A 274 -19.74 11.00 -8.72
CA GLU A 274 -18.63 10.76 -7.82
C GLU A 274 -17.74 9.66 -8.39
N PRO A 275 -16.40 9.71 -8.18
CA PRO A 275 -15.52 8.65 -8.62
C PRO A 275 -15.81 7.35 -7.86
N ILE A 276 -15.59 6.20 -8.47
CA ILE A 276 -15.70 4.89 -7.79
C ILE A 276 -14.81 4.84 -6.54
N TYR A 277 -13.67 5.52 -6.56
CA TYR A 277 -12.76 5.63 -5.42
C TYR A 277 -13.41 6.25 -4.17
N SER A 278 -14.52 6.99 -4.32
CA SER A 278 -15.25 7.59 -3.19
C SER A 278 -15.83 6.58 -2.20
N VAL A 279 -15.76 5.27 -2.49
CA VAL A 279 -16.10 4.19 -1.55
C VAL A 279 -15.35 4.31 -0.21
N HIS A 280 -14.17 4.95 -0.22
CA HIS A 280 -13.33 5.14 0.97
C HIS A 280 -13.80 6.31 1.85
N TYR A 281 -14.58 7.26 1.31
CA TYR A 281 -15.05 8.45 2.05
C TYR A 281 -16.53 8.83 1.83
N ASN A 282 -17.25 8.14 0.95
CA ASN A 282 -18.68 8.34 0.71
C ASN A 282 -19.45 7.06 1.06
N LEU A 283 -20.35 7.17 2.05
CA LEU A 283 -21.14 6.04 2.54
C LEU A 283 -22.04 5.43 1.46
N GLN A 284 -22.63 6.26 0.57
CA GLN A 284 -23.49 5.77 -0.50
C GLN A 284 -22.69 4.98 -1.54
N ALA A 285 -21.46 5.38 -1.81
CA ALA A 285 -20.56 4.65 -2.67
C ALA A 285 -20.18 3.29 -2.05
N ALA A 286 -19.80 3.25 -0.78
CA ALA A 286 -19.49 2.00 -0.06
C ALA A 286 -20.67 1.03 -0.12
N ARG A 287 -21.89 1.50 0.17
CA ARG A 287 -23.13 0.70 0.10
C ARG A 287 -23.43 0.22 -1.31
N ALA A 288 -23.19 1.04 -2.35
CA ALA A 288 -23.35 0.63 -3.75
C ALA A 288 -22.37 -0.49 -4.15
N MET A 289 -21.24 -0.61 -3.44
CA MET A 289 -20.27 -1.72 -3.58
C MET A 289 -20.55 -2.89 -2.62
N SER A 290 -21.71 -2.91 -1.94
CA SER A 290 -22.12 -3.93 -0.97
C SER A 290 -21.26 -3.97 0.30
N VAL A 291 -20.59 -2.86 0.64
CA VAL A 291 -19.84 -2.71 1.89
C VAL A 291 -20.65 -1.90 2.89
N ALA A 292 -20.58 -2.26 4.16
CA ALA A 292 -21.45 -1.70 5.19
C ALA A 292 -21.18 -0.21 5.49
N PHE A 293 -19.91 0.20 5.41
CA PHE A 293 -19.43 1.53 5.75
C PHE A 293 -18.22 1.91 4.88
N GLN A 294 -17.74 3.17 4.95
CA GLN A 294 -16.49 3.59 4.33
C GLN A 294 -15.33 2.81 4.94
N TYR A 295 -14.30 2.54 4.16
CA TYR A 295 -13.19 1.69 4.57
C TYR A 295 -11.88 2.17 3.96
N ASP A 296 -10.77 1.77 4.57
CA ASP A 296 -9.41 2.12 4.17
C ASP A 296 -9.04 1.62 2.76
N VAL A 297 -7.99 2.18 2.20
CA VAL A 297 -7.38 1.69 0.97
C VAL A 297 -6.45 0.51 1.28
N GLY A 298 -6.59 -0.60 0.57
CA GLY A 298 -5.76 -1.78 0.82
C GLY A 298 -4.25 -1.47 0.81
N PHE A 299 -3.78 -0.72 -0.17
CA PHE A 299 -2.38 -0.29 -0.22
C PHE A 299 -1.98 0.67 0.92
N GLN A 300 -2.89 1.45 1.48
CA GLN A 300 -2.63 2.27 2.66
C GLN A 300 -2.24 1.38 3.85
N ARG A 301 -2.98 0.29 4.05
CA ARG A 301 -2.69 -0.69 5.11
C ARG A 301 -1.33 -1.37 4.90
N GLN A 302 -0.93 -1.63 3.66
CA GLN A 302 0.41 -2.14 3.36
C GLN A 302 1.50 -1.09 3.60
N CYS A 303 1.23 0.18 3.35
CA CYS A 303 2.14 1.26 3.75
C CYS A 303 2.33 1.29 5.27
N TRP A 304 1.28 1.06 6.07
CA TRP A 304 1.40 0.94 7.53
C TRP A 304 2.20 -0.29 7.97
N GLN A 305 2.08 -1.43 7.26
CA GLN A 305 2.92 -2.61 7.50
C GLN A 305 4.40 -2.27 7.27
N ILE A 306 4.72 -1.62 6.16
CA ILE A 306 6.09 -1.21 5.82
C ILE A 306 6.61 -0.21 6.85
N HIS A 307 5.78 0.75 7.30
CA HIS A 307 6.10 1.69 8.37
C HIS A 307 6.46 0.96 9.67
N GLN A 308 5.69 -0.04 10.11
CA GLN A 308 6.04 -0.85 11.29
C GLN A 308 7.40 -1.53 11.11
N LEU A 309 7.66 -2.10 9.95
CA LEU A 309 8.90 -2.83 9.68
C LEU A 309 10.13 -1.90 9.70
N THR A 310 10.04 -0.71 9.06
CA THR A 310 11.12 0.30 9.12
C THR A 310 11.31 0.84 10.52
N HIS A 311 10.22 1.06 11.26
CA HIS A 311 10.23 1.50 12.66
C HIS A 311 11.00 0.53 13.56
N TRP A 312 10.71 -0.78 13.44
CA TRP A 312 11.37 -1.82 14.20
C TRP A 312 12.82 -2.05 13.78
N ALA A 313 13.08 -2.10 12.47
CA ALA A 313 14.38 -2.49 11.93
C ALA A 313 15.44 -1.38 12.07
N GLY A 314 15.04 -0.11 11.95
CA GLY A 314 15.92 1.06 11.95
C GLY A 314 16.60 1.29 10.60
N ASP A 315 17.33 2.41 10.49
CA ASP A 315 17.86 2.93 9.24
C ASP A 315 19.02 2.11 8.66
N HIS A 316 19.62 1.24 9.45
CA HIS A 316 20.71 0.34 9.00
C HIS A 316 20.20 -0.94 8.34
N ALA A 317 18.89 -1.19 8.37
CA ALA A 317 18.26 -2.36 7.80
C ALA A 317 17.76 -2.10 6.38
N TRP A 318 17.43 -3.19 5.67
CA TRP A 318 16.83 -3.14 4.36
C TRP A 318 15.65 -4.11 4.27
N ILE A 319 14.47 -3.62 3.94
CA ILE A 319 13.33 -4.49 3.65
C ILE A 319 13.55 -5.08 2.25
N LYS A 320 13.77 -6.40 2.16
CA LYS A 320 13.91 -7.09 0.87
C LYS A 320 12.55 -7.42 0.26
N GLU A 321 11.62 -7.84 1.10
CA GLU A 321 10.30 -8.27 0.66
C GLU A 321 9.25 -8.04 1.73
N VAL A 322 8.04 -7.68 1.29
CA VAL A 322 6.82 -7.71 2.12
C VAL A 322 5.68 -8.33 1.32
N GLN A 323 4.84 -9.09 2.02
CA GLN A 323 3.62 -9.66 1.48
C GLN A 323 2.46 -9.37 2.42
N ALA A 324 1.27 -9.11 1.84
CA ALA A 324 0.04 -8.84 2.58
C ALA A 324 -1.16 -9.49 1.88
N GLU A 325 -2.10 -10.00 2.68
CA GLU A 325 -3.40 -10.46 2.22
C GLU A 325 -4.50 -9.63 2.88
N TYR A 326 -5.41 -9.08 2.10
CA TYR A 326 -6.50 -8.23 2.60
C TYR A 326 -7.73 -9.08 2.86
N ARG A 327 -7.92 -9.54 4.10
CA ARG A 327 -8.95 -10.53 4.45
C ARG A 327 -10.25 -9.92 4.95
N ARG A 328 -10.18 -8.72 5.56
CA ARG A 328 -11.34 -8.02 6.11
C ARG A 328 -11.21 -6.53 5.85
N PHE A 329 -12.34 -5.83 5.85
CA PHE A 329 -12.36 -4.37 5.79
C PHE A 329 -11.87 -3.77 7.11
N VAL A 330 -11.19 -2.65 6.99
CA VAL A 330 -10.94 -1.71 8.07
C VAL A 330 -11.82 -0.52 7.80
N TYR A 331 -12.78 -0.29 8.64
CA TYR A 331 -13.76 0.78 8.46
C TYR A 331 -13.26 2.10 9.05
N LEU A 332 -13.74 3.22 8.52
CA LEU A 332 -13.56 4.49 9.23
C LEU A 332 -14.12 4.34 10.64
N SER A 333 -13.44 4.89 11.61
CA SER A 333 -13.56 4.70 13.05
C SER A 333 -12.84 3.46 13.64
N ASP A 334 -12.36 2.53 12.84
CA ASP A 334 -11.57 1.42 13.38
C ASP A 334 -10.19 1.90 13.87
N VAL A 335 -9.65 1.17 14.83
CA VAL A 335 -8.24 1.25 15.27
C VAL A 335 -7.55 -0.02 14.83
N VAL A 336 -6.38 0.12 14.22
CA VAL A 336 -5.59 -1.02 13.74
C VAL A 336 -4.22 -1.02 14.41
N GLN A 337 -3.86 -2.15 14.99
CA GLN A 337 -2.51 -2.40 15.51
C GLN A 337 -1.74 -3.27 14.52
N LEU A 338 -0.61 -2.77 14.06
CA LEU A 338 0.36 -3.52 13.27
C LEU A 338 1.23 -4.27 14.27
N ARG A 339 1.15 -5.59 14.23
CA ARG A 339 1.91 -6.51 15.10
C ARG A 339 2.82 -7.37 14.25
N GLY A 340 3.92 -7.83 14.80
CA GLY A 340 4.82 -8.74 14.10
C GLY A 340 5.60 -9.61 15.05
N THR A 341 6.09 -10.74 14.52
CA THR A 341 6.93 -11.69 15.26
C THR A 341 8.00 -12.22 14.32
N VAL A 342 9.25 -12.18 14.75
CA VAL A 342 10.36 -12.84 14.05
C VAL A 342 10.11 -14.35 14.06
N THR A 343 10.08 -14.97 12.89
CA THR A 343 9.89 -16.42 12.74
C THR A 343 11.19 -17.18 12.64
N GLY A 344 12.24 -16.50 12.18
CA GLY A 344 13.58 -17.08 12.06
C GLY A 344 14.61 -16.05 11.60
N THR A 345 15.88 -16.47 11.67
CA THR A 345 17.01 -15.73 11.10
C THR A 345 17.87 -16.67 10.26
N ARG A 346 18.39 -16.19 9.14
CA ARG A 346 19.23 -16.96 8.21
C ARG A 346 20.14 -16.04 7.42
N ILE A 347 21.12 -16.62 6.74
CA ILE A 347 21.84 -15.96 5.65
C ILE A 347 21.14 -16.41 4.36
N ASP A 348 20.75 -15.47 3.52
CA ASP A 348 20.08 -15.79 2.27
C ASP A 348 21.07 -16.03 1.11
N ASP A 349 20.53 -16.34 -0.08
CA ASP A 349 21.33 -16.67 -1.27
C ASP A 349 22.17 -15.48 -1.77
N ASP A 350 21.80 -14.25 -1.42
CA ASP A 350 22.57 -13.04 -1.72
C ASP A 350 23.69 -12.77 -0.69
N GLY A 351 23.77 -13.58 0.38
CA GLY A 351 24.69 -13.41 1.50
C GLY A 351 24.22 -12.33 2.49
N ASP A 352 22.97 -11.90 2.44
CA ASP A 352 22.40 -10.99 3.42
C ASP A 352 22.01 -11.75 4.70
N HIS A 353 22.31 -11.15 5.85
CA HIS A 353 21.86 -11.61 7.15
C HIS A 353 20.40 -11.16 7.36
N VAL A 354 19.44 -12.05 7.18
CA VAL A 354 18.02 -11.72 7.17
C VAL A 354 17.27 -12.23 8.38
N ALA A 355 16.23 -11.50 8.76
CA ALA A 355 15.17 -11.93 9.65
C ALA A 355 13.88 -12.14 8.83
N ASP A 356 13.30 -13.33 8.97
CA ASP A 356 11.97 -13.63 8.46
C ASP A 356 10.94 -13.22 9.53
N VAL A 357 9.91 -12.46 9.14
CA VAL A 357 8.95 -11.86 10.04
C VAL A 357 7.53 -12.19 9.57
N ARG A 358 6.69 -12.68 10.48
CA ARG A 358 5.24 -12.72 10.31
C ARG A 358 4.66 -11.41 10.82
N THR A 359 3.77 -10.80 10.05
CA THR A 359 3.09 -9.56 10.39
C THR A 359 1.57 -9.75 10.41
N GLU A 360 0.89 -8.96 11.21
CA GLU A 360 -0.56 -8.95 11.31
C GLU A 360 -1.05 -7.52 11.56
N ALA A 361 -2.05 -7.07 10.80
CA ALA A 361 -2.85 -5.92 11.16
C ALA A 361 -4.10 -6.44 11.88
N VAL A 362 -4.32 -5.99 13.12
CA VAL A 362 -5.40 -6.46 14.00
C VAL A 362 -6.24 -5.25 14.39
N ASN A 363 -7.56 -5.32 14.19
CA ASN A 363 -8.46 -4.24 14.57
C ASN A 363 -8.86 -4.34 16.08
N GLN A 364 -9.63 -3.37 16.58
CA GLN A 364 -10.11 -3.34 17.97
C GLN A 364 -11.07 -4.47 18.34
N ARG A 365 -11.54 -5.25 17.36
CA ARG A 365 -12.38 -6.45 17.59
C ARG A 365 -11.56 -7.74 17.63
N ASP A 366 -10.22 -7.63 17.78
CA ASP A 366 -9.26 -8.74 17.72
C ASP A 366 -9.34 -9.56 16.42
N GLU A 367 -9.79 -8.93 15.33
CA GLU A 367 -9.81 -9.56 14.03
C GLU A 367 -8.50 -9.28 13.28
N VAL A 368 -7.85 -10.34 12.79
CA VAL A 368 -6.74 -10.20 11.85
C VAL A 368 -7.30 -9.77 10.49
N VAL A 369 -7.16 -8.49 10.18
CA VAL A 369 -7.68 -7.88 8.95
C VAL A 369 -6.72 -8.00 7.78
N MET A 370 -5.41 -8.09 8.07
CA MET A 370 -4.35 -8.26 7.06
C MET A 370 -3.19 -9.06 7.65
N PRO A 371 -3.17 -10.40 7.48
CA PRO A 371 -1.96 -11.17 7.73
C PRO A 371 -0.92 -10.90 6.63
N GLY A 372 0.36 -11.07 6.99
CA GLY A 372 1.45 -10.87 6.05
C GLY A 372 2.77 -11.43 6.54
N GLN A 373 3.78 -11.23 5.74
CA GLN A 373 5.15 -11.62 6.08
C GLN A 373 6.15 -10.67 5.43
N ALA A 374 7.37 -10.65 5.95
CA ALA A 374 8.45 -9.84 5.44
C ALA A 374 9.79 -10.52 5.58
N VAL A 375 10.73 -10.13 4.73
CA VAL A 375 12.15 -10.48 4.82
C VAL A 375 12.94 -9.20 4.98
N ILE A 376 13.69 -9.09 6.07
CA ILE A 376 14.43 -7.87 6.42
C ILE A 376 15.92 -8.21 6.56
N ALA A 377 16.75 -7.61 5.72
CA ALA A 377 18.19 -7.68 5.85
C ALA A 377 18.65 -6.71 6.96
N LEU A 378 19.44 -7.24 7.89
CA LEU A 378 19.94 -6.53 9.06
C LEU A 378 21.47 -6.38 8.98
N PRO A 379 22.07 -5.35 9.58
CA PRO A 379 23.51 -5.27 9.73
C PRO A 379 24.02 -6.39 10.65
N SER A 380 25.19 -6.91 10.37
CA SER A 380 25.90 -7.89 11.21
C SER A 380 27.15 -7.24 11.81
N ARG A 381 27.48 -7.57 13.06
CA ARG A 381 28.72 -7.08 13.71
C ARG A 381 29.96 -7.51 12.96
N GLY A 382 29.96 -8.72 12.38
CA GLY A 382 31.08 -9.26 11.63
C GLY A 382 31.15 -8.78 10.17
N ALA A 383 29.99 -8.59 9.51
CA ALA A 383 29.91 -8.25 8.08
C ALA A 383 29.58 -6.76 7.81
N GLY A 384 29.23 -5.99 8.83
CA GLY A 384 28.82 -4.59 8.69
C GLY A 384 27.41 -4.44 8.10
N LEU A 385 27.20 -3.42 7.25
CA LEU A 385 25.95 -3.23 6.54
C LEU A 385 25.61 -4.42 5.64
N SER A 386 24.34 -4.71 5.46
CA SER A 386 23.89 -5.72 4.51
C SER A 386 24.37 -5.42 3.09
N PRO A 387 24.58 -6.44 2.23
CA PRO A 387 24.89 -6.21 0.81
C PRO A 387 23.92 -5.27 0.12
N ALA A 388 22.62 -5.37 0.44
CA ALA A 388 21.60 -4.47 -0.10
C ALA A 388 21.84 -3.01 0.32
N ALA A 389 22.07 -2.73 1.60
CA ALA A 389 22.38 -1.38 2.08
C ALA A 389 23.74 -0.87 1.56
N ARG A 390 24.74 -1.74 1.38
CA ARG A 390 26.01 -1.38 0.73
C ARG A 390 25.81 -0.98 -0.72
N ARG A 391 25.06 -1.74 -1.51
CA ARG A 391 24.73 -1.39 -2.92
C ARG A 391 24.08 -0.02 -3.01
N ALA A 392 23.12 0.26 -2.14
CA ALA A 392 22.44 1.55 -2.07
C ALA A 392 23.42 2.71 -1.82
N ARG A 393 24.41 2.53 -0.94
CA ARG A 393 25.41 3.55 -0.59
C ARG A 393 26.42 3.81 -1.71
N THR A 394 26.88 2.78 -2.42
CA THR A 394 27.90 2.91 -3.48
C THR A 394 27.38 3.75 -4.66
N GLN A 395 26.10 3.63 -5.00
CA GLN A 395 25.47 4.38 -6.09
C GLN A 395 25.39 5.88 -5.83
N GLN A 396 25.30 6.30 -4.58
CA GLN A 396 25.29 7.72 -4.24
C GLN A 396 26.64 8.40 -4.44
N SER A 397 27.76 7.71 -4.15
CA SER A 397 29.10 8.27 -4.34
C SER A 397 29.42 8.51 -5.82
N GLU A 398 28.89 7.70 -6.72
CA GLU A 398 29.06 7.84 -8.18
C GLU A 398 28.26 9.02 -8.75
N THR A 399 27.06 9.29 -8.21
CA THR A 399 26.23 10.41 -8.67
C THR A 399 26.72 11.77 -8.18
N HIS A 400 27.29 11.87 -6.99
CA HIS A 400 27.88 13.11 -6.48
C HIS A 400 29.24 13.43 -7.10
N GLY A 401 30.03 12.40 -7.45
CA GLY A 401 31.31 12.58 -8.15
C GLY A 401 31.18 13.10 -9.58
N ALA A 402 30.11 12.73 -10.28
CA ALA A 402 29.88 13.18 -11.67
C ALA A 402 29.37 14.65 -11.77
N GLY A 403 28.73 15.17 -10.72
CA GLY A 403 28.19 16.53 -10.70
C GLY A 403 29.24 17.62 -10.46
N THR A 404 30.37 17.30 -9.85
CA THR A 404 31.43 18.27 -9.54
C THR A 404 32.40 18.56 -10.70
N HIS A 405 32.38 17.75 -11.75
CA HIS A 405 33.24 17.95 -12.92
C HIS A 405 32.64 18.83 -14.04
N GLN A 406 31.38 19.24 -13.99
CA GLN A 406 30.75 20.08 -15.01
C GLN A 406 30.65 21.58 -14.65
N ALA A 407 31.02 21.99 -13.44
CA ALA A 407 30.93 23.39 -13.01
C ALA A 407 32.24 24.23 -13.23
N GLY A 408 33.22 23.69 -13.89
CA GLY A 408 34.50 24.37 -14.11
C GLY A 408 34.92 24.35 -15.57
N ASN A 409 34.22 25.07 -16.47
CA ASN A 409 34.76 25.68 -17.68
C ASN A 409 33.63 26.34 -18.52
N GLN A 410 33.38 27.61 -18.28
CA GLN A 410 33.00 28.53 -19.35
C GLN A 410 33.69 29.88 -19.08
N PRO A 411 34.35 30.45 -20.10
CA PRO A 411 35.07 31.71 -20.01
C PRO A 411 34.13 32.93 -19.95
#